data_9577b2ead824ce4d8a013e9587131922
#
_entry.id   9577b2ead824ce4d8a013e9587131922
#
_cell.length_a   1.000
_cell.length_b   1.000
_cell.length_c   1.000
_cell.angle_alpha   90.00
_cell.angle_beta   90.00
_cell.angle_gamma   90.00
#
_symmetry.space_group_name_H-M   'P 1'
#
loop_
_entity.id
_entity.type
_entity.pdbx_description
1 polymer ?
#
loop_
_entity_poly.entity_id
_entity_poly.type
_entity_poly.pdbx_seq_one_letter_code
_entity_poly.pdbx_strand_id
1 'polypeptide(L)'
;SLYFSDYNSVVDCGVLDFFMNVFAGCDPFDPEANKGVDIPITWFSFNVLPYLFVGLYITNDLQTSADTFILRVKSRYLWWLSKIVWCVVSSTLYYLLFFVISTAFTLFSGNFSLTQNSLITEEFLELSTYGKSMTEIFISSVLLPWMITTCHMTFDAIISITFGPVVAFLMIVCLMTTSVFYCSEFLPFNFSMLIRTDFCAINNISIYTELEVAFLIIVICLFLGLPIIKRKNII
;
A
#
# COMPACT_ATOMS: atom_id res chain seq x y z
N SER A 1 -0.90 8.16 16.53
CA SER A 1 0.09 9.08 17.14
C SER A 1 -0.37 9.67 18.49
N LEU A 2 -1.65 9.60 18.86
CA LEU A 2 -2.16 10.07 20.16
C LEU A 2 -2.03 9.03 21.29
N TYR A 3 -1.91 7.75 20.96
CA TYR A 3 -1.78 6.68 21.97
C TYR A 3 -0.41 6.62 22.66
N PHE A 4 0.65 7.13 22.03
CA PHE A 4 2.00 7.12 22.63
C PHE A 4 2.25 8.25 23.66
N SER A 5 1.32 9.21 23.81
CA SER A 5 1.50 10.35 24.72
C SER A 5 1.11 10.09 26.18
N ASP A 6 0.33 9.04 26.44
CA ASP A 6 -0.20 8.80 27.81
C ASP A 6 0.67 7.85 28.66
N TYR A 7 1.69 7.22 28.08
CA TYR A 7 2.63 6.39 28.82
C TYR A 7 3.87 7.19 29.22
N ASN A 8 3.95 7.58 30.48
CA ASN A 8 5.11 8.23 31.10
C ASN A 8 6.35 7.29 31.28
N SER A 9 6.32 6.10 30.78
CA SER A 9 7.52 5.29 30.57
C SER A 9 7.96 5.50 29.11
N VAL A 10 9.19 5.93 28.91
CA VAL A 10 9.84 6.05 27.60
C VAL A 10 9.85 4.64 26.97
N VAL A 11 8.79 4.31 26.26
CA VAL A 11 8.73 3.06 25.52
C VAL A 11 9.55 3.30 24.27
N ASP A 12 10.64 2.57 24.13
CA ASP A 12 11.59 2.67 23.02
C ASP A 12 10.93 2.19 21.72
N CYS A 13 10.27 3.11 21.01
CA CYS A 13 9.68 2.81 19.70
C CYS A 13 10.76 2.70 18.64
N GLY A 14 10.80 1.58 17.94
CA GLY A 14 11.64 1.41 16.76
C GLY A 14 10.97 1.89 15.47
N VAL A 15 11.75 2.01 14.41
CA VAL A 15 11.25 2.43 13.09
C VAL A 15 10.20 1.44 12.54
N LEU A 16 10.40 0.14 12.76
CA LEU A 16 9.45 -0.87 12.30
C LEU A 16 8.10 -0.81 13.04
N ASP A 17 8.06 -0.34 14.29
CA ASP A 17 6.81 -0.18 15.03
C ASP A 17 5.88 0.84 14.36
N PHE A 18 6.43 1.89 13.73
CA PHE A 18 5.63 2.84 12.95
C PHE A 18 5.01 2.20 11.71
N PHE A 19 5.78 1.36 11.00
CA PHE A 19 5.24 0.62 9.86
C PHE A 19 4.17 -0.38 10.30
N MET A 20 4.42 -1.12 11.36
CA MET A 20 3.45 -2.08 11.90
C MET A 20 2.17 -1.38 12.36
N ASN A 21 2.26 -0.20 12.97
CA ASN A 21 1.09 0.60 13.37
C ASN A 21 0.27 1.05 12.16
N VAL A 22 0.93 1.54 11.10
CA VAL A 22 0.23 1.96 9.88
C VAL A 22 -0.46 0.79 9.18
N PHE A 23 0.22 -0.37 9.13
CA PHE A 23 -0.26 -1.55 8.41
C PHE A 23 -0.89 -2.62 9.32
N ALA A 24 -1.11 -2.35 10.61
CA ALA A 24 -1.82 -3.27 11.50
C ALA A 24 -3.15 -3.74 10.89
N GLY A 25 -3.93 -2.80 10.39
CA GLY A 25 -5.24 -3.09 9.80
C GLY A 25 -6.34 -3.21 10.83
N CYS A 26 -7.34 -4.01 10.54
CA CYS A 26 -8.46 -4.33 11.43
C CYS A 26 -8.96 -5.75 11.15
N ASP A 27 -9.62 -6.34 12.13
CA ASP A 27 -10.35 -7.59 11.93
C ASP A 27 -11.47 -7.43 10.91
N PRO A 28 -11.83 -8.50 10.17
CA PRO A 28 -12.99 -8.45 9.28
C PRO A 28 -14.27 -8.21 10.09
N PHE A 29 -15.22 -7.50 9.47
CA PHE A 29 -16.50 -7.24 10.11
C PHE A 29 -17.27 -8.53 10.38
N ASP A 30 -17.61 -8.77 11.64
CA ASP A 30 -18.46 -9.88 12.08
C ASP A 30 -19.83 -9.34 12.50
N PRO A 31 -20.89 -9.61 11.73
CA PRO A 31 -22.25 -9.17 12.06
C PRO A 31 -22.79 -9.76 13.37
N GLU A 32 -22.28 -10.93 13.80
CA GLU A 32 -22.74 -11.62 15.01
C GLU A 32 -22.09 -11.10 16.28
N ALA A 33 -20.91 -10.50 16.17
CA ALA A 33 -20.13 -10.02 17.31
C ALA A 33 -20.72 -8.77 18.00
N ASN A 34 -21.75 -8.14 17.43
CA ASN A 34 -22.38 -6.89 17.93
C ASN A 34 -21.36 -5.75 18.17
N LYS A 35 -20.18 -5.84 17.56
CA LYS A 35 -19.13 -4.81 17.60
C LYS A 35 -19.34 -3.84 16.44
N GLY A 36 -19.04 -2.57 16.66
CA GLY A 36 -19.00 -1.57 15.58
C GLY A 36 -17.92 -1.92 14.56
N VAL A 37 -17.97 -1.27 13.40
CA VAL A 37 -16.90 -1.39 12.39
C VAL A 37 -15.71 -0.56 12.83
N ASP A 38 -14.58 -1.22 13.09
CA ASP A 38 -13.32 -0.56 13.34
C ASP A 38 -12.67 -0.20 12.00
N ILE A 39 -12.69 1.09 11.66
CA ILE A 39 -12.04 1.58 10.45
C ILE A 39 -10.58 1.87 10.77
N PRO A 40 -9.60 1.22 10.09
CA PRO A 40 -8.18 1.45 10.33
C PRO A 40 -7.75 2.79 9.68
N ILE A 41 -7.98 3.90 10.40
CA ILE A 41 -7.80 5.27 9.88
C ILE A 41 -6.37 5.51 9.40
N THR A 42 -5.38 5.02 10.13
CA THR A 42 -3.95 5.17 9.78
C THR A 42 -3.63 4.48 8.46
N TRP A 43 -4.05 3.22 8.31
CA TRP A 43 -3.90 2.45 7.09
C TRP A 43 -4.63 3.09 5.91
N PHE A 44 -5.89 3.51 6.13
CA PHE A 44 -6.71 4.12 5.09
C PHE A 44 -6.10 5.44 4.60
N SER A 45 -5.73 6.32 5.52
CA SER A 45 -5.14 7.63 5.20
C SER A 45 -3.80 7.49 4.47
N PHE A 46 -2.96 6.54 4.90
CA PHE A 46 -1.67 6.28 4.27
C PHE A 46 -1.85 5.80 2.82
N ASN A 47 -2.79 4.88 2.58
CA ASN A 47 -2.99 4.31 1.25
C ASN A 47 -3.73 5.25 0.28
N VAL A 48 -4.66 6.08 0.73
CA VAL A 48 -5.44 6.98 -0.15
C VAL A 48 -4.56 8.02 -0.85
N LEU A 49 -3.56 8.56 -0.16
CA LEU A 49 -2.74 9.66 -0.68
C LEU A 49 -2.05 9.35 -2.01
N PRO A 50 -1.30 8.24 -2.18
CA PRO A 50 -0.61 7.96 -3.44
C PRO A 50 -1.57 7.79 -4.62
N TYR A 51 -2.75 7.21 -4.42
CA TYR A 51 -3.71 6.99 -5.51
C TYR A 51 -4.32 8.29 -6.04
N LEU A 52 -4.58 9.25 -5.16
CA LEU A 52 -5.06 10.57 -5.58
C LEU A 52 -4.08 11.25 -6.55
N PHE A 53 -2.79 11.16 -6.28
CA PHE A 53 -1.77 11.80 -7.10
C PHE A 53 -1.49 11.06 -8.41
N VAL A 54 -1.54 9.72 -8.41
CA VAL A 54 -1.24 8.90 -9.59
C VAL A 54 -2.23 9.18 -10.71
N GLY A 55 -3.52 9.08 -10.44
CA GLY A 55 -4.55 9.28 -11.44
C GLY A 55 -4.49 10.68 -12.07
N LEU A 56 -4.31 11.71 -11.25
CA LEU A 56 -4.17 13.09 -11.72
C LEU A 56 -2.93 13.28 -12.59
N TYR A 57 -1.77 12.76 -12.15
CA TYR A 57 -0.53 12.88 -12.90
C TYR A 57 -0.61 12.21 -14.26
N ILE A 58 -1.06 10.96 -14.32
CA ILE A 58 -1.11 10.19 -15.56
C ILE A 58 -2.09 10.80 -16.57
N THR A 59 -3.23 11.27 -16.11
CA THR A 59 -4.20 11.91 -16.98
C THR A 59 -3.69 13.25 -17.51
N ASN A 60 -3.05 14.05 -16.67
CA ASN A 60 -2.44 15.31 -17.08
C ASN A 60 -1.29 15.07 -18.09
N ASP A 61 -0.42 14.08 -17.83
CA ASP A 61 0.66 13.73 -18.76
C ASP A 61 0.13 13.23 -20.10
N LEU A 62 -0.96 12.44 -20.08
CA LEU A 62 -1.61 11.96 -21.30
C LEU A 62 -2.12 13.12 -22.17
N GLN A 63 -2.63 14.20 -21.54
CA GLN A 63 -3.18 15.36 -22.25
C GLN A 63 -2.13 16.37 -22.69
N THR A 64 -0.98 16.44 -22.02
CA THR A 64 0.01 17.51 -22.25
C THR A 64 1.28 17.04 -22.94
N SER A 65 1.82 15.90 -22.53
CA SER A 65 3.18 15.46 -22.90
C SER A 65 3.22 14.19 -23.73
N ALA A 66 2.16 13.37 -23.72
CA ALA A 66 2.14 12.07 -24.36
C ALA A 66 2.38 12.17 -25.88
N ASP A 67 1.78 13.13 -26.55
CA ASP A 67 1.94 13.35 -27.99
C ASP A 67 3.40 13.62 -28.37
N THR A 68 4.04 14.52 -27.64
CA THR A 68 5.44 14.89 -27.88
C THR A 68 6.36 13.70 -27.61
N PHE A 69 6.11 12.92 -26.56
CA PHE A 69 6.89 11.73 -26.24
C PHE A 69 6.71 10.64 -27.30
N ILE A 70 5.46 10.35 -27.69
CA ILE A 70 5.14 9.31 -28.67
C ILE A 70 5.72 9.66 -30.04
N LEU A 71 5.66 10.94 -30.46
CA LEU A 71 6.25 11.40 -31.71
C LEU A 71 7.77 11.23 -31.72
N ARG A 72 8.46 11.49 -30.61
CA ARG A 72 9.93 11.32 -30.49
C ARG A 72 10.35 9.86 -30.48
N VAL A 73 9.68 9.03 -29.68
CA VAL A 73 10.06 7.63 -29.43
C VAL A 73 9.40 6.68 -30.42
N LYS A 74 8.37 7.13 -31.15
CA LYS A 74 7.57 6.34 -32.13
C LYS A 74 6.96 5.06 -31.54
N SER A 75 6.77 5.00 -30.20
CA SER A 75 6.27 3.81 -29.52
C SER A 75 5.35 4.17 -28.35
N ARG A 76 4.07 3.83 -28.48
CA ARG A 76 3.08 3.95 -27.39
C ARG A 76 3.38 2.96 -26.24
N TYR A 77 4.01 1.85 -26.55
CA TYR A 77 4.44 0.86 -25.55
C TYR A 77 5.47 1.44 -24.58
N LEU A 78 6.49 2.13 -25.10
CA LEU A 78 7.52 2.74 -24.26
C LEU A 78 6.96 3.86 -23.37
N TRP A 79 5.95 4.60 -23.84
CA TRP A 79 5.24 5.56 -23.01
C TRP A 79 4.53 4.84 -21.84
N TRP A 80 3.80 3.75 -22.11
CA TRP A 80 3.14 2.99 -21.05
C TRP A 80 4.14 2.40 -20.05
N LEU A 81 5.20 1.79 -20.53
CA LEU A 81 6.25 1.25 -19.67
C LEU A 81 6.85 2.33 -18.76
N SER A 82 7.05 3.55 -19.28
CA SER A 82 7.53 4.68 -18.47
C SER A 82 6.57 5.02 -17.33
N LYS A 83 5.25 4.85 -17.51
CA LYS A 83 4.26 5.09 -16.45
C LYS A 83 4.29 4.02 -15.37
N ILE A 84 4.49 2.76 -15.74
CA ILE A 84 4.68 1.68 -14.76
C ILE A 84 5.95 1.93 -13.94
N VAL A 85 7.08 2.23 -14.61
CA VAL A 85 8.33 2.59 -13.92
C VAL A 85 8.12 3.79 -12.99
N TRP A 86 7.37 4.80 -13.43
CA TRP A 86 7.03 5.94 -12.61
C TRP A 86 6.21 5.55 -11.38
N CYS A 87 5.23 4.65 -11.49
CA CYS A 87 4.47 4.12 -10.34
C CYS A 87 5.41 3.43 -9.33
N VAL A 88 6.33 2.58 -9.80
CA VAL A 88 7.32 1.91 -8.94
C VAL A 88 8.21 2.92 -8.22
N VAL A 89 8.75 3.89 -8.95
CA VAL A 89 9.63 4.92 -8.38
C VAL A 89 8.87 5.79 -7.38
N SER A 90 7.66 6.21 -7.70
CA SER A 90 6.84 7.05 -6.83
C SER A 90 6.44 6.34 -5.55
N SER A 91 6.03 5.07 -5.61
CA SER A 91 5.74 4.26 -4.43
C SER A 91 6.98 4.07 -3.57
N THR A 92 8.14 3.79 -4.19
CA THR A 92 9.41 3.64 -3.48
C THR A 92 9.78 4.94 -2.75
N LEU A 93 9.69 6.08 -3.41
CA LEU A 93 9.98 7.39 -2.80
C LEU A 93 9.00 7.70 -1.66
N TYR A 94 7.73 7.34 -1.80
CA TYR A 94 6.72 7.51 -0.76
C TYR A 94 7.04 6.72 0.52
N TYR A 95 7.41 5.43 0.36
CA TYR A 95 7.83 4.58 1.48
C TYR A 95 9.17 5.01 2.08
N LEU A 96 10.13 5.46 1.25
CA LEU A 96 11.38 6.04 1.74
C LEU A 96 11.14 7.32 2.55
N LEU A 97 10.24 8.19 2.10
CA LEU A 97 9.88 9.39 2.85
C LEU A 97 9.30 9.03 4.22
N PHE A 98 8.41 8.05 4.27
CA PHE A 98 7.85 7.57 5.53
C PHE A 98 8.93 6.96 6.44
N PHE A 99 9.86 6.18 5.88
CA PHE A 99 10.99 5.64 6.60
C PHE A 99 11.88 6.75 7.20
N VAL A 100 12.18 7.79 6.43
CA VAL A 100 12.98 8.94 6.90
C VAL A 100 12.26 9.68 8.03
N ILE A 101 10.94 9.91 7.90
CA ILE A 101 10.13 10.56 8.95
C ILE A 101 10.12 9.72 10.21
N SER A 102 9.89 8.41 10.12
CA SER A 102 9.89 7.48 11.25
C SER A 102 11.26 7.45 11.94
N THR A 103 12.33 7.41 11.15
CA THR A 103 13.71 7.45 11.66
C THR A 103 14.02 8.77 12.38
N ALA A 104 13.61 9.90 11.80
CA ALA A 104 13.79 11.20 12.44
C ALA A 104 13.04 11.25 13.78
N PHE A 105 11.82 10.72 13.83
CA PHE A 105 11.04 10.68 15.06
C PHE A 105 11.71 9.84 16.16
N THR A 106 12.21 8.64 15.84
CA THR A 106 12.94 7.80 16.81
C THR A 106 14.22 8.46 17.30
N LEU A 107 14.95 9.16 16.42
CA LEU A 107 16.15 9.92 16.81
C LEU A 107 15.84 11.08 17.78
N PHE A 108 14.75 11.82 17.52
CA PHE A 108 14.32 12.92 18.41
C PHE A 108 13.80 12.42 19.75
N SER A 109 13.27 11.20 19.83
CA SER A 109 12.82 10.55 21.07
C SER A 109 13.99 10.09 21.96
N GLY A 110 15.23 10.12 21.44
CA GLY A 110 16.45 9.79 22.20
C GLY A 110 16.81 8.31 22.19
N ASN A 111 15.97 7.42 21.65
CA ASN A 111 16.16 5.97 21.64
C ASN A 111 16.04 5.42 20.21
N PHE A 112 17.12 5.60 19.45
CA PHE A 112 17.14 5.11 18.08
C PHE A 112 17.21 3.58 18.02
N SER A 113 16.17 2.96 17.47
CA SER A 113 16.15 1.54 17.12
C SER A 113 15.54 1.36 15.72
N LEU A 114 16.17 0.55 14.88
CA LEU A 114 15.59 0.09 13.62
C LEU A 114 14.65 -1.08 13.82
N THR A 115 14.78 -1.80 14.94
CA THR A 115 13.99 -2.99 15.25
C THR A 115 12.64 -2.62 15.82
N GLN A 116 11.75 -3.61 15.89
CA GLN A 116 10.50 -3.49 16.63
C GLN A 116 10.72 -3.64 18.14
N ASN A 117 9.81 -3.10 18.93
CA ASN A 117 9.68 -3.37 20.35
C ASN A 117 8.51 -4.34 20.57
N SER A 118 8.80 -5.54 21.07
CA SER A 118 7.77 -6.57 21.28
C SER A 118 6.65 -6.14 22.23
N LEU A 119 6.95 -5.31 23.23
CA LEU A 119 5.96 -4.79 24.16
C LEU A 119 4.92 -3.90 23.46
N ILE A 120 5.37 -3.04 22.53
CA ILE A 120 4.48 -2.16 21.77
C ILE A 120 3.62 -2.97 20.82
N THR A 121 4.23 -3.90 20.09
CA THR A 121 3.52 -4.73 19.12
C THR A 121 2.49 -5.65 19.76
N GLU A 122 2.79 -6.26 20.90
CA GLU A 122 1.89 -7.20 21.55
C GLU A 122 0.82 -6.51 22.41
N GLU A 123 1.17 -5.45 23.17
CA GLU A 123 0.21 -4.79 24.07
C GLU A 123 -0.67 -3.74 23.36
N PHE A 124 -0.13 -2.99 22.38
CA PHE A 124 -0.88 -1.91 21.73
C PHE A 124 -1.43 -2.28 20.36
N LEU A 125 -0.71 -3.08 19.58
CA LEU A 125 -1.15 -3.44 18.24
C LEU A 125 -1.84 -4.81 18.20
N GLU A 126 -1.84 -5.54 19.33
CA GLU A 126 -2.37 -6.90 19.43
C GLU A 126 -1.78 -7.86 18.38
N LEU A 127 -0.56 -7.57 17.90
CA LEU A 127 0.15 -8.32 16.88
C LEU A 127 1.18 -9.25 17.54
N SER A 128 0.99 -10.55 17.45
CA SER A 128 1.96 -11.51 17.98
C SER A 128 3.15 -11.65 17.04
N THR A 129 4.31 -11.18 17.49
CA THR A 129 5.59 -11.31 16.77
C THR A 129 6.46 -12.43 17.32
N TYR A 130 5.94 -13.21 18.28
CA TYR A 130 6.68 -14.28 18.92
C TYR A 130 7.16 -15.35 17.92
N GLY A 131 8.45 -15.63 17.94
CA GLY A 131 9.08 -16.60 17.04
C GLY A 131 9.30 -16.15 15.60
N LYS A 132 8.95 -14.93 15.24
CA LYS A 132 9.19 -14.36 13.91
C LYS A 132 10.61 -13.79 13.81
N SER A 133 11.26 -14.02 12.67
CA SER A 133 12.56 -13.41 12.37
C SER A 133 12.39 -11.94 11.96
N MET A 134 13.44 -11.12 12.17
CA MET A 134 13.43 -9.72 11.71
C MET A 134 13.19 -9.59 10.21
N THR A 135 13.64 -10.58 9.44
CA THR A 135 13.44 -10.60 7.98
C THR A 135 11.96 -10.79 7.64
N GLU A 136 11.26 -11.69 8.33
CA GLU A 136 9.81 -11.90 8.15
C GLU A 136 9.02 -10.65 8.53
N ILE A 137 9.38 -10.02 9.64
CA ILE A 137 8.75 -8.77 10.08
C ILE A 137 8.93 -7.67 9.03
N PHE A 138 10.15 -7.49 8.50
CA PHE A 138 10.42 -6.50 7.46
C PHE A 138 9.67 -6.80 6.16
N ILE A 139 9.61 -8.06 5.74
CA ILE A 139 8.87 -8.46 4.55
C ILE A 139 7.39 -8.13 4.72
N SER A 140 6.79 -8.53 5.83
CA SER A 140 5.34 -8.35 6.06
C SER A 140 4.95 -6.89 6.30
N SER A 141 5.76 -6.11 7.03
CA SER A 141 5.39 -4.74 7.40
C SER A 141 5.83 -3.67 6.40
N VAL A 142 6.84 -3.92 5.57
CA VAL A 142 7.41 -2.94 4.65
C VAL A 142 7.30 -3.38 3.19
N LEU A 143 7.88 -4.53 2.86
CA LEU A 143 8.03 -4.96 1.47
C LEU A 143 6.67 -5.29 0.83
N LEU A 144 5.86 -6.06 1.53
CA LEU A 144 4.56 -6.51 1.03
C LEU A 144 3.57 -5.35 0.86
N PRO A 145 3.35 -4.46 1.85
CA PRO A 145 2.54 -3.28 1.65
C PRO A 145 3.04 -2.37 0.53
N TRP A 146 4.37 -2.22 0.36
CA TRP A 146 4.95 -1.47 -0.77
C TRP A 146 4.59 -2.11 -2.12
N MET A 147 4.70 -3.43 -2.25
CA MET A 147 4.32 -4.13 -3.48
C MET A 147 2.82 -3.97 -3.77
N ILE A 148 1.96 -4.12 -2.77
CA ILE A 148 0.52 -3.95 -2.90
C ILE A 148 0.16 -2.51 -3.32
N THR A 149 0.77 -1.51 -2.69
CA THR A 149 0.58 -0.11 -3.09
C THR A 149 0.99 0.11 -4.55
N THR A 150 2.13 -0.42 -4.97
CA THR A 150 2.60 -0.34 -6.37
C THR A 150 1.63 -1.01 -7.34
N CYS A 151 1.10 -2.18 -6.99
CA CYS A 151 0.05 -2.87 -7.73
C CYS A 151 -1.17 -1.98 -7.97
N HIS A 152 -1.71 -1.41 -6.90
CA HIS A 152 -2.89 -0.57 -6.99
C HIS A 152 -2.63 0.74 -7.72
N MET A 153 -1.43 1.33 -7.59
CA MET A 153 -1.03 2.49 -8.39
C MET A 153 -1.02 2.17 -9.90
N THR A 154 -0.53 0.99 -10.30
CA THR A 154 -0.56 0.59 -11.71
C THR A 154 -1.97 0.29 -12.20
N PHE A 155 -2.82 -0.25 -11.36
CA PHE A 155 -4.24 -0.47 -11.66
C PHE A 155 -5.01 0.84 -11.77
N ASP A 156 -4.81 1.77 -10.83
CA ASP A 156 -5.36 3.13 -10.88
C ASP A 156 -4.95 3.87 -12.16
N ALA A 157 -3.70 3.72 -12.59
CA ALA A 157 -3.20 4.26 -13.83
C ALA A 157 -4.01 3.82 -15.05
N ILE A 158 -4.33 2.52 -15.16
CA ILE A 158 -5.13 1.97 -16.26
C ILE A 158 -6.54 2.53 -16.25
N ILE A 159 -7.17 2.55 -15.07
CA ILE A 159 -8.54 3.06 -14.92
C ILE A 159 -8.58 4.55 -15.24
N SER A 160 -7.60 5.32 -14.76
CA SER A 160 -7.48 6.75 -15.03
C SER A 160 -7.36 7.06 -16.51
N ILE A 161 -6.57 6.29 -17.25
CA ILE A 161 -6.47 6.43 -18.70
C ILE A 161 -7.81 6.11 -19.37
N THR A 162 -8.58 5.15 -18.88
CA THR A 162 -9.80 4.66 -19.52
C THR A 162 -11.01 5.52 -19.20
N PHE A 163 -11.23 5.80 -17.92
CA PHE A 163 -12.45 6.41 -17.38
C PHE A 163 -12.22 7.80 -16.76
N GLY A 164 -10.98 8.20 -16.62
CA GLY A 164 -10.59 9.46 -15.98
C GLY A 164 -10.20 9.31 -14.50
N PRO A 165 -9.48 10.32 -13.95
CA PRO A 165 -8.84 10.20 -12.65
C PRO A 165 -9.83 10.13 -11.48
N VAL A 166 -10.97 10.82 -11.58
CA VAL A 166 -11.99 10.81 -10.51
C VAL A 166 -12.63 9.42 -10.37
N VAL A 167 -12.96 8.78 -11.50
CA VAL A 167 -13.56 7.45 -11.50
C VAL A 167 -12.56 6.42 -10.97
N ALA A 168 -11.29 6.53 -11.39
CA ALA A 168 -10.23 5.65 -10.92
C ALA A 168 -10.07 5.75 -9.39
N PHE A 169 -9.95 6.94 -8.87
CA PHE A 169 -9.83 7.19 -7.43
C PHE A 169 -11.03 6.61 -6.66
N LEU A 170 -12.26 6.87 -7.12
CA LEU A 170 -13.46 6.33 -6.48
C LEU A 170 -13.49 4.79 -6.49
N MET A 171 -13.08 4.15 -7.59
CA MET A 171 -12.99 2.69 -7.66
C MET A 171 -11.96 2.13 -6.67
N ILE A 172 -10.80 2.75 -6.53
CA ILE A 172 -9.80 2.35 -5.55
C ILE A 172 -10.33 2.51 -4.12
N VAL A 173 -10.96 3.64 -3.79
CA VAL A 173 -11.57 3.87 -2.48
C VAL A 173 -12.68 2.86 -2.18
N CYS A 174 -13.50 2.52 -3.16
CA CYS A 174 -14.50 1.45 -3.01
C CYS A 174 -13.86 0.09 -2.73
N LEU A 175 -12.78 -0.28 -3.43
CA LEU A 175 -12.05 -1.52 -3.18
C LEU A 175 -11.41 -1.53 -1.79
N MET A 176 -10.81 -0.42 -1.35
CA MET A 176 -10.27 -0.27 0.00
C MET A 176 -11.38 -0.47 1.05
N THR A 177 -12.50 0.23 0.89
CA THR A 177 -13.64 0.12 1.80
C THR A 177 -14.19 -1.30 1.85
N THR A 178 -14.34 -1.96 0.69
CA THR A 178 -14.77 -3.35 0.62
C THR A 178 -13.81 -4.28 1.37
N SER A 179 -12.50 -4.02 1.26
CA SER A 179 -11.49 -4.80 1.98
C SER A 179 -11.55 -4.61 3.49
N VAL A 180 -12.03 -3.47 4.00
CA VAL A 180 -12.26 -3.28 5.45
C VAL A 180 -13.35 -4.22 5.97
N PHE A 181 -14.42 -4.44 5.18
CA PHE A 181 -15.54 -5.28 5.60
C PHE A 181 -15.30 -6.78 5.38
N TYR A 182 -14.61 -7.14 4.30
CA TYR A 182 -14.46 -8.54 3.88
C TYR A 182 -12.99 -8.96 3.83
N CYS A 183 -12.67 -10.07 4.51
CA CYS A 183 -11.39 -10.74 4.35
C CYS A 183 -11.49 -11.75 3.21
N SER A 184 -10.75 -11.55 2.13
CA SER A 184 -10.73 -12.44 0.97
C SER A 184 -9.41 -12.34 0.23
N GLU A 185 -8.92 -13.47 -0.27
CA GLU A 185 -7.73 -13.56 -1.13
C GLU A 185 -7.91 -12.85 -2.48
N PHE A 186 -9.16 -12.54 -2.87
CA PHE A 186 -9.46 -11.78 -4.10
C PHE A 186 -9.42 -10.27 -3.91
N LEU A 187 -9.26 -9.80 -2.68
CA LEU A 187 -9.19 -8.38 -2.35
C LEU A 187 -7.74 -8.02 -1.96
N PRO A 188 -6.91 -7.54 -2.91
CA PRO A 188 -5.47 -7.36 -2.66
C PRO A 188 -5.15 -6.37 -1.55
N PHE A 189 -6.07 -5.47 -1.18
CA PHE A 189 -5.88 -4.57 -0.05
C PHE A 189 -5.82 -5.31 1.31
N ASN A 190 -6.41 -6.50 1.42
CA ASN A 190 -6.29 -7.33 2.62
C ASN A 190 -4.84 -7.73 2.91
N PHE A 191 -4.04 -7.90 1.87
CA PHE A 191 -2.62 -8.27 1.98
C PHE A 191 -1.73 -7.18 2.57
N SER A 192 -2.22 -5.95 2.66
CA SER A 192 -1.52 -4.85 3.33
C SER A 192 -1.96 -4.64 4.78
N MET A 193 -2.81 -5.53 5.33
CA MET A 193 -3.25 -5.51 6.72
C MET A 193 -2.63 -6.67 7.47
N LEU A 194 -1.65 -6.41 8.36
CA LEU A 194 -0.89 -7.45 9.08
C LEU A 194 -1.77 -8.43 9.85
N ILE A 195 -2.84 -7.95 10.46
CA ILE A 195 -3.76 -8.80 11.25
C ILE A 195 -4.46 -9.87 10.41
N ARG A 196 -4.53 -9.70 9.07
CA ARG A 196 -5.20 -10.62 8.13
C ARG A 196 -4.27 -11.59 7.44
N THR A 197 -2.97 -11.41 7.64
CA THR A 197 -1.93 -12.27 7.06
C THR A 197 -1.60 -13.42 8.02
N ASP A 198 -0.94 -14.46 7.54
CA ASP A 198 -0.41 -15.55 8.34
C ASP A 198 0.70 -15.10 9.30
N PHE A 199 1.06 -13.82 9.23
CA PHE A 199 1.94 -13.18 10.20
C PHE A 199 1.34 -13.19 11.61
N CYS A 200 0.02 -12.94 11.76
CA CYS A 200 -0.65 -12.86 13.05
C CYS A 200 -1.37 -14.15 13.44
N ALA A 201 -1.93 -14.91 12.48
CA ALA A 201 -2.68 -16.13 12.77
C ALA A 201 -2.49 -17.19 11.67
N ILE A 202 -2.31 -18.45 12.08
CA ILE A 202 -1.98 -19.58 11.20
C ILE A 202 -3.03 -19.86 10.11
N ASN A 203 -4.26 -19.39 10.30
CA ASN A 203 -5.38 -19.63 9.37
C ASN A 203 -5.67 -18.44 8.45
N ASN A 204 -4.82 -17.41 8.45
CA ASN A 204 -4.96 -16.23 7.62
C ASN A 204 -4.29 -16.44 6.25
N ILE A 205 -4.32 -15.38 5.42
CA ILE A 205 -3.77 -15.42 4.07
C ILE A 205 -2.25 -15.59 4.12
N SER A 206 -1.71 -16.54 3.35
CA SER A 206 -0.26 -16.79 3.34
C SER A 206 0.52 -15.67 2.65
N ILE A 207 1.61 -15.22 3.27
CA ILE A 207 2.54 -14.22 2.71
C ILE A 207 3.02 -14.60 1.31
N TYR A 208 3.26 -15.88 1.04
CA TYR A 208 3.68 -16.34 -0.29
C TYR A 208 2.58 -16.15 -1.34
N THR A 209 1.34 -16.47 -1.01
CA THR A 209 0.18 -16.24 -1.88
C THR A 209 0.01 -14.76 -2.19
N GLU A 210 0.23 -13.91 -1.19
CA GLU A 210 0.15 -12.45 -1.33
C GLU A 210 1.18 -11.91 -2.31
N LEU A 211 2.44 -12.35 -2.20
CA LEU A 211 3.52 -11.97 -3.11
C LEU A 211 3.24 -12.42 -4.54
N GLU A 212 2.75 -13.65 -4.71
CA GLU A 212 2.38 -14.19 -6.02
C GLU A 212 1.24 -13.39 -6.67
N VAL A 213 0.18 -13.10 -5.92
CA VAL A 213 -0.97 -12.32 -6.41
C VAL A 213 -0.55 -10.89 -6.73
N ALA A 214 0.25 -10.23 -5.90
CA ALA A 214 0.75 -8.90 -6.15
C ALA A 214 1.57 -8.83 -7.44
N PHE A 215 2.48 -9.77 -7.62
CA PHE A 215 3.29 -9.87 -8.84
C PHE A 215 2.42 -10.13 -10.08
N LEU A 216 1.46 -11.05 -9.97
CA LEU A 216 0.53 -11.38 -11.05
C LEU A 216 -0.28 -10.15 -11.49
N ILE A 217 -0.79 -9.36 -10.56
CA ILE A 217 -1.54 -8.13 -10.86
C ILE A 217 -0.67 -7.13 -11.63
N ILE A 218 0.58 -6.91 -11.22
CA ILE A 218 1.50 -6.00 -11.92
C ILE A 218 1.70 -6.48 -13.37
N VAL A 219 1.92 -7.77 -13.56
CA VAL A 219 2.09 -8.37 -14.89
C VAL A 219 0.82 -8.21 -15.73
N ILE A 220 -0.34 -8.49 -15.16
CA ILE A 220 -1.62 -8.31 -15.86
C ILE A 220 -1.82 -6.84 -16.26
N CYS A 221 -1.55 -5.89 -15.35
CA CYS A 221 -1.65 -4.46 -15.62
C CYS A 221 -0.70 -4.03 -16.76
N LEU A 222 0.51 -4.58 -16.78
CA LEU A 222 1.46 -4.30 -17.85
C LEU A 222 0.90 -4.70 -19.21
N PHE A 223 0.32 -5.90 -19.32
CA PHE A 223 -0.24 -6.41 -20.58
C PHE A 223 -1.58 -5.75 -20.95
N LEU A 224 -2.48 -5.49 -19.99
CA LEU A 224 -3.78 -4.87 -20.24
C LEU A 224 -3.65 -3.40 -20.69
N GLY A 225 -2.65 -2.69 -20.23
CA GLY A 225 -2.43 -1.30 -20.63
C GLY A 225 -2.09 -1.16 -22.13
N LEU A 226 -1.48 -2.17 -22.74
CA LEU A 226 -1.05 -2.13 -24.14
C LEU A 226 -2.22 -1.95 -25.15
N PRO A 227 -3.27 -2.80 -25.11
CA PRO A 227 -4.41 -2.64 -26.04
C PRO A 227 -5.21 -1.38 -25.77
N ILE A 228 -5.30 -0.95 -24.50
CA ILE A 228 -6.04 0.27 -24.11
C ILE A 228 -5.37 1.49 -24.75
N ILE A 229 -4.05 1.62 -24.63
CA ILE A 229 -3.31 2.75 -25.19
C ILE A 229 -3.29 2.75 -26.73
N LYS A 230 -3.26 1.55 -27.34
CA LYS A 230 -3.37 1.44 -28.81
C LYS A 230 -4.68 1.99 -29.36
N ARG A 231 -5.79 1.78 -28.62
CA ARG A 231 -7.13 2.19 -29.04
C ARG A 231 -7.45 3.65 -28.73
N LYS A 232 -6.73 4.26 -27.79
CA LYS A 232 -6.97 5.64 -27.42
C LYS A 232 -6.40 6.57 -28.49
N ASN A 233 -7.24 7.47 -29.03
CA ASN A 233 -6.79 8.52 -29.92
C ASN A 233 -5.98 9.53 -29.07
N ILE A 234 -4.66 9.47 -29.19
CA ILE A 234 -3.72 10.35 -28.49
C ILE A 234 -3.21 11.46 -29.45
N ILE A 235 -3.69 11.45 -30.71
CA ILE A 235 -3.39 12.48 -31.74
C ILE A 235 -4.70 12.91 -32.34
#